data_2d4f6af4924705cd96a67d1bc8a943ff
#
_entry.id   2d4f6af4924705cd96a67d1bc8a943ff
#
_cell.length_a   1.000
_cell.length_b   1.000
_cell.length_c   1.000
_cell.angle_alpha   90.00
_cell.angle_beta   90.00
_cell.angle_gamma   90.00
#
_symmetry.space_group_name_H-M   'P 1'
#
loop_
_entity.id
_entity.type
_entity.pdbx_description
1 polymer ?
#
loop_
_entity_poly.entity_id
_entity_poly.type
_entity_poly.pdbx_seq_one_letter_code
_entity_poly.pdbx_strand_id
1 'polypeptide(L)'
;SEMCIRDRDEDHHEGQTKPAQQGSNPSCLSAGHREDADKRPTLRSMQGHVSDQQTRLSEALKRRAAEEGFNPVGIARIPGSPRLQLRTKALQRWLDHGHQADMAWMAAPRRRDPRLLLDGANSVLAVGLNYYVDAQPSPGSLKVARYGWGRDYHRVVDQRLRRIGRWLSEQRPDCGWRACVDATPLLDKAWAEEAGLGWIGKHSNLIHPERGSWMVIGHLLTTEPLNADPPARSLCGRCSACIDACPTHAIREPFVVDARRCLAFHTIENREDDLPENIRAALGPWVAGCDICQDVCPWNHRSLPQSSDPEVQPRPW
;
A
#
# COMPACT_ATOMS: atom_id res chain seq x y z
N SER A 1 6.51 -6.28 5.90
CA SER A 1 6.90 -4.92 5.52
C SER A 1 6.06 -3.79 6.14
N GLU A 2 5.19 -4.03 7.11
CA GLU A 2 4.65 -2.96 7.97
C GLU A 2 5.48 -2.79 9.24
N MET A 3 6.70 -3.31 9.27
CA MET A 3 7.53 -3.35 10.46
C MET A 3 8.87 -2.61 10.33
N CYS A 4 9.10 -1.81 9.31
CA CYS A 4 10.34 -1.04 9.18
C CYS A 4 10.09 0.42 9.06
N ILE A 5 10.30 1.24 10.15
CA ILE A 5 10.48 2.68 9.92
C ILE A 5 11.03 3.44 11.12
N ARG A 6 11.98 4.30 10.78
CA ARG A 6 12.36 5.46 11.60
C ARG A 6 11.56 6.68 11.18
N ASP A 7 10.89 7.33 12.13
CA ASP A 7 10.47 8.72 11.98
C ASP A 7 11.71 9.59 11.78
N ARG A 8 11.84 10.16 10.59
CA ARG A 8 12.56 11.41 10.42
C ARG A 8 11.50 12.44 10.08
N ASP A 9 11.18 13.23 11.09
CA ASP A 9 10.54 14.53 10.89
C ASP A 9 11.51 15.40 10.06
N GLU A 10 11.29 15.46 8.76
CA GLU A 10 11.75 16.58 7.94
C GLU A 10 10.52 17.12 7.22
N ASP A 11 9.96 18.17 7.86
CA ASP A 11 8.98 19.07 7.26
C ASP A 11 9.54 19.66 5.96
N HIS A 12 8.99 19.26 4.83
CA HIS A 12 9.01 20.07 3.63
C HIS A 12 7.59 20.40 3.21
N HIS A 13 7.11 21.50 3.76
CA HIS A 13 6.02 22.28 3.21
C HIS A 13 6.42 22.81 1.83
N GLU A 14 5.75 22.37 0.77
CA GLU A 14 5.58 23.20 -0.43
C GLU A 14 4.18 22.95 -0.99
N GLY A 15 3.37 24.00 -0.95
CA GLY A 15 2.03 24.02 -1.51
C GLY A 15 1.18 25.14 -0.93
N GLN A 16 1.64 26.39 -1.10
CA GLN A 16 0.85 27.57 -0.67
C GLN A 16 -0.36 27.76 -1.56
N THR A 17 -1.54 27.59 -0.99
CA THR A 17 -2.80 28.07 -1.56
C THR A 17 -2.95 29.57 -1.28
N LYS A 18 -3.12 30.38 -2.33
CA LYS A 18 -3.50 31.79 -2.22
C LYS A 18 -5.02 31.91 -2.03
N PRO A 19 -5.50 32.83 -1.19
CA PRO A 19 -6.94 33.06 -1.00
C PRO A 19 -7.57 33.83 -2.17
N ALA A 20 -8.80 33.45 -2.51
CA ALA A 20 -9.62 34.14 -3.49
C ALA A 20 -10.11 35.49 -2.96
N GLN A 21 -9.92 36.55 -3.73
CA GLN A 21 -10.49 37.85 -3.46
C GLN A 21 -11.91 37.93 -4.05
N GLN A 22 -12.84 38.39 -3.22
CA GLN A 22 -14.19 38.82 -3.59
C GLN A 22 -14.12 40.14 -4.34
N GLY A 23 -14.76 40.19 -5.49
CA GLY A 23 -14.98 41.41 -6.28
C GLY A 23 -16.44 41.53 -6.68
N SER A 24 -17.05 42.61 -6.24
CA SER A 24 -18.45 43.02 -6.37
C SER A 24 -18.88 43.34 -7.78
N ASN A 25 -20.18 43.05 -8.05
CA ASN A 25 -20.97 43.45 -9.20
C ASN A 25 -21.07 44.99 -9.35
N PRO A 26 -21.31 45.50 -10.58
CA PRO A 26 -22.61 46.14 -10.81
C PRO A 26 -23.25 45.84 -12.20
N SER A 27 -24.55 45.90 -12.18
CA SER A 27 -25.54 45.86 -13.23
C SER A 27 -25.37 46.88 -14.35
N CYS A 28 -25.71 46.54 -15.59
CA CYS A 28 -26.56 47.39 -16.44
C CYS A 28 -27.17 46.63 -17.66
N LEU A 29 -28.36 47.08 -18.01
CA LEU A 29 -29.34 46.59 -18.97
C LEU A 29 -28.92 46.76 -20.45
N SER A 30 -29.31 45.88 -21.40
CA SER A 30 -30.44 45.98 -22.29
C SER A 30 -30.19 45.33 -23.69
N ALA A 31 -31.24 44.69 -24.14
CA ALA A 31 -31.74 44.55 -25.54
C ALA A 31 -31.07 43.54 -26.51
N GLY A 32 -31.75 42.44 -26.68
CA GLY A 32 -32.34 41.96 -27.94
C GLY A 32 -31.43 41.46 -29.06
N HIS A 33 -31.41 40.08 -29.22
CA HIS A 33 -31.76 39.47 -30.51
C HIS A 33 -32.05 37.96 -30.28
N ARG A 34 -33.05 37.48 -30.98
CA ARG A 34 -33.56 36.11 -30.94
C ARG A 34 -32.65 35.16 -31.75
N GLU A 35 -32.76 33.88 -31.36
CA GLU A 35 -32.54 32.68 -32.15
C GLU A 35 -31.08 32.21 -32.25
N ASP A 36 -30.69 31.39 -31.25
CA ASP A 36 -30.17 30.07 -31.55
C ASP A 36 -30.48 29.17 -30.35
N ALA A 37 -31.13 28.02 -30.64
CA ALA A 37 -31.58 27.09 -29.64
C ALA A 37 -30.37 26.53 -28.86
N ASP A 38 -30.16 27.11 -27.69
CA ASP A 38 -29.19 26.72 -26.67
C ASP A 38 -29.41 25.24 -26.32
N LYS A 39 -28.63 24.35 -26.97
CA LYS A 39 -28.52 22.94 -26.59
C LYS A 39 -27.72 22.85 -25.30
N ARG A 40 -28.30 23.29 -24.20
CA ARG A 40 -27.73 22.98 -22.89
C ARG A 40 -27.67 21.46 -22.74
N PRO A 41 -26.51 20.89 -22.43
CA PRO A 41 -26.40 19.45 -22.23
C PRO A 41 -27.34 19.03 -21.10
N THR A 42 -28.14 18.00 -21.35
CA THR A 42 -29.06 17.47 -20.32
C THR A 42 -28.25 16.87 -19.17
N LEU A 43 -28.75 16.93 -17.93
CA LEU A 43 -28.12 16.31 -16.74
C LEU A 43 -27.64 14.87 -17.02
N ARG A 44 -28.39 14.13 -17.85
CA ARG A 44 -28.05 12.76 -18.26
C ARG A 44 -26.84 12.70 -19.19
N SER A 45 -26.66 13.66 -20.09
CA SER A 45 -25.48 13.73 -20.96
C SER A 45 -24.23 14.21 -20.20
N MET A 46 -24.40 15.10 -19.24
CA MET A 46 -23.30 15.54 -18.36
C MET A 46 -22.82 14.40 -17.43
N GLN A 47 -23.73 13.60 -16.85
CA GLN A 47 -23.39 12.43 -16.03
C GLN A 47 -22.67 11.35 -16.86
N GLY A 48 -23.08 11.12 -18.10
CA GLY A 48 -22.41 10.19 -19.02
C GLY A 48 -20.99 10.64 -19.36
N HIS A 49 -20.76 11.92 -19.58
CA HIS A 49 -19.43 12.47 -19.89
C HIS A 49 -18.47 12.40 -18.70
N VAL A 50 -18.94 12.70 -17.49
CA VAL A 50 -18.14 12.62 -16.26
C VAL A 50 -17.72 11.16 -15.98
N SER A 51 -18.64 10.21 -16.14
CA SER A 51 -18.34 8.77 -15.97
C SER A 51 -17.29 8.27 -16.97
N ASP A 52 -17.37 8.69 -18.24
CA ASP A 52 -16.41 8.29 -19.27
C ASP A 52 -15.01 8.89 -19.01
N GLN A 53 -14.94 10.15 -18.62
CA GLN A 53 -13.70 10.83 -18.28
C GLN A 53 -13.02 10.20 -17.06
N GLN A 54 -13.79 9.88 -16.02
CA GLN A 54 -13.30 9.17 -14.83
C GLN A 54 -12.74 7.79 -15.18
N THR A 55 -13.42 7.05 -16.06
CA THR A 55 -12.97 5.73 -16.53
C THR A 55 -11.65 5.85 -17.28
N ARG A 56 -11.55 6.78 -18.23
CA ARG A 56 -10.32 7.02 -19.00
C ARG A 56 -9.14 7.42 -18.12
N LEU A 57 -9.36 8.27 -17.13
CA LEU A 57 -8.31 8.68 -16.19
C LEU A 57 -7.85 7.50 -15.31
N SER A 58 -8.80 6.70 -14.82
CA SER A 58 -8.49 5.52 -13.98
C SER A 58 -7.61 4.51 -14.75
N GLU A 59 -7.98 4.20 -15.98
CA GLU A 59 -7.19 3.29 -16.82
C GLU A 59 -5.84 3.89 -17.24
N ALA A 60 -5.77 5.19 -17.52
CA ALA A 60 -4.52 5.87 -17.85
C ALA A 60 -3.57 5.88 -16.65
N LEU A 61 -4.08 6.11 -15.44
CA LEU A 61 -3.29 6.08 -14.21
C LEU A 61 -2.74 4.67 -13.91
N LYS A 62 -3.55 3.62 -14.11
CA LYS A 62 -3.08 2.23 -13.98
C LYS A 62 -1.99 1.90 -15.00
N ARG A 63 -2.16 2.31 -16.27
CA ARG A 63 -1.09 2.14 -17.29
C ARG A 63 0.17 2.89 -16.92
N ARG A 64 0.04 4.14 -16.46
CA ARG A 64 1.21 4.93 -16.02
C ARG A 64 1.95 4.25 -14.88
N ALA A 65 1.23 3.65 -13.93
CA ALA A 65 1.85 2.88 -12.85
C ALA A 65 2.57 1.62 -13.36
N ALA A 66 1.98 0.92 -14.34
CA ALA A 66 2.63 -0.24 -14.97
C ALA A 66 3.91 0.15 -15.73
N GLU A 67 3.94 1.32 -16.40
CA GLU A 67 5.13 1.88 -17.05
C GLU A 67 6.27 2.19 -16.06
N GLU A 68 5.92 2.53 -14.81
CA GLU A 68 6.87 2.69 -13.72
C GLU A 68 7.35 1.34 -13.12
N GLY A 69 6.93 0.22 -13.69
CA GLY A 69 7.34 -1.12 -13.30
C GLY A 69 6.46 -1.76 -12.21
N PHE A 70 5.35 -1.15 -11.83
CA PHE A 70 4.43 -1.74 -10.85
C PHE A 70 3.51 -2.77 -11.47
N ASN A 71 3.41 -3.93 -10.82
CA ASN A 71 2.46 -4.97 -11.14
C ASN A 71 2.35 -5.95 -9.95
N PRO A 72 1.15 -6.12 -9.31
CA PRO A 72 -0.16 -5.61 -9.73
C PRO A 72 -0.41 -4.11 -9.43
N VAL A 73 -1.47 -3.58 -10.04
CA VAL A 73 -1.96 -2.22 -9.83
C VAL A 73 -3.47 -2.25 -9.71
N GLY A 74 -4.04 -1.50 -8.79
CA GLY A 74 -5.48 -1.39 -8.62
C GLY A 74 -5.89 -0.11 -7.90
N ILE A 75 -7.17 0.19 -7.92
CA ILE A 75 -7.74 1.41 -7.35
C ILE A 75 -8.81 1.05 -6.32
N ALA A 76 -8.77 1.69 -5.16
CA ALA A 76 -9.83 1.67 -4.17
C ALA A 76 -10.43 3.07 -3.97
N ARG A 77 -11.70 3.13 -3.56
CA ARG A 77 -12.36 4.38 -3.15
C ARG A 77 -12.27 4.60 -1.65
N ILE A 78 -12.19 5.85 -1.25
CA ILE A 78 -12.34 6.26 0.14
C ILE A 78 -13.82 6.64 0.35
N PRO A 79 -14.49 6.10 1.39
CA PRO A 79 -13.94 5.49 2.62
C PRO A 79 -13.65 3.98 2.57
N GLY A 80 -13.75 3.32 1.43
CA GLY A 80 -13.61 1.89 1.28
C GLY A 80 -14.87 1.08 1.61
N SER A 81 -14.80 -0.23 1.42
CA SER A 81 -15.90 -1.16 1.63
C SER A 81 -16.08 -1.52 3.13
N PRO A 82 -17.18 -2.19 3.50
CA PRO A 82 -17.34 -2.76 4.84
C PRO A 82 -16.20 -3.72 5.25
N ARG A 83 -15.53 -4.35 4.28
CA ARG A 83 -14.35 -5.21 4.54
C ARG A 83 -13.20 -4.40 5.14
N LEU A 84 -12.90 -3.22 4.58
CA LEU A 84 -11.86 -2.34 5.11
C LEU A 84 -12.17 -1.91 6.55
N GLN A 85 -13.44 -1.67 6.88
CA GLN A 85 -13.86 -1.36 8.25
C GLN A 85 -13.60 -2.54 9.20
N LEU A 86 -13.77 -3.79 8.74
CA LEU A 86 -13.40 -4.98 9.52
C LEU A 86 -11.89 -5.03 9.78
N ARG A 87 -11.05 -4.65 8.80
CA ARG A 87 -9.58 -4.56 8.98
C ARG A 87 -9.21 -3.51 10.03
N THR A 88 -9.85 -2.34 9.99
CA THR A 88 -9.67 -1.29 11.01
C THR A 88 -10.06 -1.76 12.41
N LYS A 89 -11.17 -2.50 12.55
CA LYS A 89 -11.58 -3.11 13.83
C LYS A 89 -10.60 -4.21 14.27
N ALA A 90 -10.04 -4.97 13.33
CA ALA A 90 -9.04 -5.99 13.62
C ALA A 90 -7.74 -5.35 14.15
N LEU A 91 -7.29 -4.22 13.57
CA LEU A 91 -6.18 -3.45 14.10
C LEU A 91 -6.43 -3.03 15.55
N GLN A 92 -7.62 -2.49 15.85
CA GLN A 92 -7.92 -2.08 17.23
C GLN A 92 -7.81 -3.24 18.22
N ARG A 93 -8.42 -4.40 17.91
CA ARG A 93 -8.30 -5.60 18.75
C ARG A 93 -6.85 -6.06 18.93
N TRP A 94 -6.05 -5.99 17.86
CA TRP A 94 -4.64 -6.36 17.89
C TRP A 94 -3.83 -5.44 18.82
N LEU A 95 -4.13 -4.14 18.82
CA LEU A 95 -3.56 -3.14 19.74
C LEU A 95 -4.01 -3.37 21.17
N ASP A 96 -5.30 -3.65 21.40
CA ASP A 96 -5.85 -3.92 22.74
C ASP A 96 -5.22 -5.15 23.41
N HIS A 97 -4.73 -6.11 22.60
CA HIS A 97 -4.00 -7.29 23.11
C HIS A 97 -2.48 -7.06 23.24
N GLY A 98 -1.99 -5.86 22.95
CA GLY A 98 -0.57 -5.53 23.02
C GLY A 98 0.30 -6.31 22.02
N HIS A 99 -0.29 -6.77 20.90
CA HIS A 99 0.43 -7.56 19.89
C HIS A 99 1.43 -6.73 19.07
N GLN A 100 1.37 -5.41 19.17
CA GLN A 100 2.27 -4.47 18.48
C GLN A 100 3.65 -4.39 19.13
N ALA A 101 3.84 -4.94 20.33
CA ALA A 101 5.07 -4.74 21.12
C ALA A 101 5.38 -3.23 21.27
N ASP A 102 6.60 -2.79 20.98
CA ASP A 102 7.03 -1.40 21.13
C ASP A 102 6.64 -0.49 19.94
N MET A 103 5.96 -1.05 18.94
CA MET A 103 5.50 -0.29 17.77
C MET A 103 4.29 0.62 18.11
N ALA A 104 4.46 1.59 19.02
CA ALA A 104 3.40 2.51 19.45
C ALA A 104 2.80 3.32 18.28
N TRP A 105 3.58 3.57 17.24
CA TRP A 105 3.17 4.23 16.00
C TRP A 105 2.05 3.48 15.24
N MET A 106 1.85 2.17 15.50
CA MET A 106 0.72 1.41 14.94
C MET A 106 -0.65 1.92 15.41
N ALA A 107 -0.71 2.63 16.55
CA ALA A 107 -1.93 3.21 17.06
C ALA A 107 -2.32 4.56 16.40
N ALA A 108 -1.48 5.11 15.52
CA ALA A 108 -1.68 6.42 14.91
C ALA A 108 -3.07 6.52 14.23
N PRO A 109 -3.89 7.55 14.52
CA PRO A 109 -5.23 7.72 13.93
C PRO A 109 -5.23 7.76 12.39
N ARG A 110 -4.17 8.30 11.78
CA ARG A 110 -3.97 8.39 10.34
C ARG A 110 -4.03 7.01 9.64
N ARG A 111 -3.69 5.90 10.35
CA ARG A 111 -3.82 4.54 9.80
C ARG A 111 -5.26 4.16 9.50
N ARG A 112 -6.22 4.74 10.21
CA ARG A 112 -7.64 4.39 10.11
C ARG A 112 -8.39 5.23 9.08
N ASP A 113 -7.91 6.45 8.80
CA ASP A 113 -8.53 7.37 7.85
C ASP A 113 -7.46 8.08 6.99
N PRO A 114 -7.34 7.70 5.71
CA PRO A 114 -6.38 8.31 4.80
C PRO A 114 -6.64 9.79 4.52
N ARG A 115 -7.84 10.31 4.83
CA ARG A 115 -8.14 11.75 4.72
C ARG A 115 -7.35 12.59 5.71
N LEU A 116 -6.87 11.98 6.80
CA LEU A 116 -5.92 12.63 7.72
C LEU A 116 -4.49 12.71 7.15
N LEU A 117 -4.22 12.04 6.02
CA LEU A 117 -2.95 12.11 5.30
C LEU A 117 -3.02 13.08 4.11
N LEU A 118 -4.18 13.15 3.46
CA LEU A 118 -4.47 14.04 2.35
C LEU A 118 -5.92 14.51 2.48
N ASP A 119 -6.11 15.80 2.76
CA ASP A 119 -7.43 16.40 2.83
C ASP A 119 -8.16 16.25 1.49
N GLY A 120 -9.45 15.94 1.53
CA GLY A 120 -10.24 15.69 0.34
C GLY A 120 -9.90 14.40 -0.42
N ALA A 121 -9.09 13.49 0.14
CA ALA A 121 -8.76 12.21 -0.51
C ALA A 121 -10.02 11.42 -0.85
N ASN A 122 -10.15 11.04 -2.13
CA ASN A 122 -11.28 10.30 -2.70
C ASN A 122 -10.91 8.89 -3.16
N SER A 123 -9.65 8.69 -3.56
CA SER A 123 -9.20 7.41 -4.12
C SER A 123 -7.78 7.06 -3.68
N VAL A 124 -7.50 5.77 -3.72
CA VAL A 124 -6.19 5.17 -3.46
C VAL A 124 -5.80 4.35 -4.67
N LEU A 125 -4.72 4.73 -5.36
CA LEU A 125 -4.04 3.83 -6.27
C LEU A 125 -3.10 2.97 -5.44
N ALA A 126 -3.31 1.67 -5.40
CA ALA A 126 -2.43 0.70 -4.79
C ALA A 126 -1.54 0.04 -5.84
N VAL A 127 -0.27 -0.15 -5.52
CA VAL A 127 0.71 -0.73 -6.43
C VAL A 127 1.56 -1.78 -5.72
N GLY A 128 1.92 -2.83 -6.46
CA GLY A 128 2.86 -3.85 -6.01
C GLY A 128 4.14 -3.83 -6.84
N LEU A 129 5.30 -3.90 -6.21
CA LEU A 129 6.58 -4.09 -6.86
C LEU A 129 7.12 -5.47 -6.49
N ASN A 130 7.17 -6.38 -7.48
CA ASN A 130 7.68 -7.73 -7.29
C ASN A 130 9.20 -7.71 -7.05
N TYR A 131 9.64 -8.32 -5.95
CA TYR A 131 11.06 -8.50 -5.62
C TYR A 131 11.51 -9.97 -5.66
N TYR A 132 10.66 -10.88 -6.14
CA TYR A 132 11.01 -12.30 -6.20
C TYR A 132 12.14 -12.55 -7.18
N VAL A 133 13.17 -13.23 -6.70
CA VAL A 133 14.27 -13.77 -7.47
C VAL A 133 14.47 -15.22 -7.01
N ASP A 134 14.61 -16.15 -7.97
CA ASP A 134 14.89 -17.54 -7.67
C ASP A 134 16.38 -17.73 -7.34
N ALA A 135 16.76 -17.20 -6.18
CA ALA A 135 18.09 -17.31 -5.62
C ALA A 135 18.00 -17.84 -4.19
N GLN A 136 19.02 -18.55 -3.78
CA GLN A 136 19.16 -19.06 -2.42
C GLN A 136 20.47 -18.52 -1.81
N PRO A 137 20.46 -18.11 -0.54
CA PRO A 137 21.70 -17.83 0.19
C PRO A 137 22.63 -19.04 0.18
N SER A 138 23.95 -18.79 0.17
CA SER A 138 24.92 -19.89 0.26
C SER A 138 24.69 -20.73 1.52
N PRO A 139 24.88 -22.04 1.48
CA PRO A 139 24.78 -22.89 2.66
C PRO A 139 25.68 -22.38 3.79
N GLY A 140 25.10 -22.24 5.00
CA GLY A 140 25.83 -21.76 6.17
C GLY A 140 25.98 -20.22 6.27
N SER A 141 25.51 -19.45 5.29
CA SER A 141 25.52 -17.99 5.39
C SER A 141 24.40 -17.45 6.28
N LEU A 142 24.61 -16.26 6.81
CA LEU A 142 23.56 -15.48 7.47
C LEU A 142 22.44 -15.13 6.46
N LYS A 143 21.21 -15.01 6.96
CA LYS A 143 20.03 -14.75 6.12
C LYS A 143 19.45 -13.37 6.39
N VAL A 144 19.15 -12.69 5.31
CA VAL A 144 18.33 -11.50 5.26
C VAL A 144 17.05 -11.84 4.50
N ALA A 145 15.91 -11.35 4.96
CA ALA A 145 14.65 -11.53 4.24
C ALA A 145 14.76 -10.94 2.82
N ARG A 146 14.13 -11.61 1.83
CA ARG A 146 14.30 -11.32 0.38
C ARG A 146 14.03 -9.88 0.02
N TYR A 147 13.09 -9.21 0.69
CA TYR A 147 12.77 -7.81 0.41
C TYR A 147 13.97 -6.86 0.64
N GLY A 148 14.93 -7.25 1.47
CA GLY A 148 16.15 -6.49 1.78
C GLY A 148 17.34 -6.79 0.85
N TRP A 149 17.20 -7.65 -0.16
CA TRP A 149 18.32 -8.03 -1.02
C TRP A 149 18.71 -6.95 -2.05
N GLY A 150 17.74 -6.14 -2.48
CA GLY A 150 17.95 -5.08 -3.46
C GLY A 150 18.31 -3.73 -2.85
N ARG A 151 17.98 -2.67 -3.57
CA ARG A 151 18.00 -1.30 -3.01
C ARG A 151 16.90 -1.12 -1.98
N ASP A 152 17.07 -0.10 -1.16
CA ASP A 152 16.02 0.37 -0.26
C ASP A 152 14.73 0.65 -1.03
N TYR A 153 13.77 -0.25 -0.88
CA TYR A 153 12.50 -0.20 -1.61
C TYR A 153 11.66 1.03 -1.26
N HIS A 154 11.84 1.61 -0.07
CA HIS A 154 11.14 2.83 0.32
C HIS A 154 11.45 3.95 -0.68
N ARG A 155 12.72 4.11 -1.01
CA ARG A 155 13.16 5.12 -1.99
C ARG A 155 12.74 4.78 -3.41
N VAL A 156 12.84 3.52 -3.80
CA VAL A 156 12.47 3.06 -5.15
C VAL A 156 10.98 3.31 -5.40
N VAL A 157 10.13 2.85 -4.48
CA VAL A 157 8.67 2.97 -4.61
C VAL A 157 8.22 4.43 -4.48
N ASP A 158 8.74 5.19 -3.50
CA ASP A 158 8.39 6.61 -3.32
C ASP A 158 8.72 7.43 -4.57
N GLN A 159 9.92 7.29 -5.12
CA GLN A 159 10.33 8.02 -6.32
C GLN A 159 9.42 7.73 -7.52
N ARG A 160 9.03 6.46 -7.71
CA ARG A 160 8.12 6.05 -8.78
C ARG A 160 6.71 6.60 -8.56
N LEU A 161 6.17 6.49 -7.35
CA LEU A 161 4.87 7.07 -6.99
C LEU A 161 4.84 8.59 -7.19
N ARG A 162 5.91 9.30 -6.83
CA ARG A 162 6.02 10.75 -7.09
C ARG A 162 6.04 11.08 -8.58
N ARG A 163 6.63 10.24 -9.44
CA ARG A 163 6.53 10.43 -10.91
C ARG A 163 5.11 10.25 -11.41
N ILE A 164 4.38 9.25 -10.88
CA ILE A 164 2.97 9.04 -11.18
C ILE A 164 2.13 10.24 -10.68
N GLY A 165 2.37 10.73 -9.47
CA GLY A 165 1.68 11.88 -8.90
C GLY A 165 1.88 13.15 -9.72
N ARG A 166 3.12 13.45 -10.15
CA ARG A 166 3.39 14.60 -11.04
C ARG A 166 2.66 14.46 -12.38
N TRP A 167 2.71 13.28 -12.99
CA TRP A 167 1.93 13.01 -14.20
C TRP A 167 0.43 13.24 -13.97
N LEU A 168 -0.12 12.82 -12.83
CA LEU A 168 -1.52 13.05 -12.49
C LEU A 168 -1.84 14.55 -12.39
N SER A 169 -0.95 15.37 -11.80
CA SER A 169 -1.10 16.83 -11.76
C SER A 169 -1.08 17.48 -13.16
N GLU A 170 -0.34 16.91 -14.11
CA GLU A 170 -0.38 17.38 -15.52
C GLU A 170 -1.73 17.08 -16.16
N GLN A 171 -2.38 15.96 -15.82
CA GLN A 171 -3.71 15.60 -16.33
C GLN A 171 -4.84 16.34 -15.58
N ARG A 172 -4.62 16.68 -14.32
CA ARG A 172 -5.58 17.30 -13.38
C ARG A 172 -4.85 18.32 -12.52
N PRO A 173 -4.68 19.57 -12.96
CA PRO A 173 -3.91 20.60 -12.24
C PRO A 173 -4.40 20.90 -10.81
N ASP A 174 -5.71 20.73 -10.56
CA ASP A 174 -6.33 21.01 -9.28
C ASP A 174 -6.35 19.80 -8.33
N CYS A 175 -5.80 18.65 -8.75
CA CYS A 175 -5.81 17.46 -7.91
C CYS A 175 -4.69 17.50 -6.85
N GLY A 176 -5.05 17.14 -5.62
CA GLY A 176 -4.10 16.77 -4.59
C GLY A 176 -3.68 15.30 -4.71
N TRP A 177 -2.43 15.01 -4.37
CA TRP A 177 -1.95 13.63 -4.25
C TRP A 177 -0.87 13.51 -3.19
N ARG A 178 -0.72 12.30 -2.64
CA ARG A 178 0.33 11.94 -1.68
C ARG A 178 0.82 10.52 -1.92
N ALA A 179 2.14 10.38 -2.08
CA ALA A 179 2.80 9.08 -2.09
C ALA A 179 2.90 8.53 -0.65
N CYS A 180 2.58 7.27 -0.48
CA CYS A 180 2.60 6.56 0.79
C CYS A 180 3.32 5.23 0.58
N VAL A 181 4.40 5.04 1.32
CA VAL A 181 5.18 3.81 1.32
C VAL A 181 5.53 3.50 2.77
N ASP A 182 5.16 2.33 3.26
CA ASP A 182 5.53 1.73 4.54
C ASP A 182 5.57 2.73 5.74
N ALA A 183 6.53 3.71 5.71
CA ALA A 183 6.69 4.78 6.71
C ALA A 183 5.44 5.62 6.93
N THR A 184 4.62 5.78 5.90
CA THR A 184 3.42 6.58 6.01
C THR A 184 2.37 5.78 6.77
N PRO A 185 1.71 6.35 7.80
CA PRO A 185 0.73 5.63 8.60
C PRO A 185 -0.56 5.36 7.82
N LEU A 186 -0.53 4.40 6.92
CA LEU A 186 -1.65 3.85 6.18
C LEU A 186 -1.78 2.36 6.51
N LEU A 187 -2.96 1.76 6.36
CA LEU A 187 -3.16 0.31 6.41
C LEU A 187 -2.84 -0.31 5.04
N ASP A 188 -1.55 -0.39 4.68
CA ASP A 188 -1.08 -0.72 3.35
C ASP A 188 -1.70 -1.99 2.78
N LYS A 189 -1.61 -3.11 3.51
CA LYS A 189 -2.14 -4.39 3.04
C LYS A 189 -3.66 -4.39 2.94
N ALA A 190 -4.36 -3.65 3.80
CA ALA A 190 -5.81 -3.56 3.76
C ALA A 190 -6.28 -2.73 2.55
N TRP A 191 -5.62 -1.63 2.24
CA TRP A 191 -5.91 -0.84 1.05
C TRP A 191 -5.51 -1.55 -0.24
N ALA A 192 -4.41 -2.32 -0.24
CA ALA A 192 -4.04 -3.15 -1.37
C ALA A 192 -5.05 -4.30 -1.62
N GLU A 193 -5.58 -4.93 -0.56
CA GLU A 193 -6.67 -5.92 -0.66
C GLU A 193 -7.96 -5.27 -1.18
N GLU A 194 -8.29 -4.07 -0.72
CA GLU A 194 -9.45 -3.30 -1.16
C GLU A 194 -9.35 -2.89 -2.63
N ALA A 195 -8.15 -2.57 -3.10
CA ALA A 195 -7.86 -2.24 -4.49
C ALA A 195 -7.70 -3.48 -5.41
N GLY A 196 -7.89 -4.69 -4.88
CA GLY A 196 -7.85 -5.91 -5.68
C GLY A 196 -6.46 -6.47 -5.98
N LEU A 197 -5.39 -5.97 -5.37
CA LEU A 197 -4.03 -6.47 -5.62
C LEU A 197 -3.82 -7.91 -5.15
N GLY A 198 -4.60 -8.37 -4.20
CA GLY A 198 -4.49 -9.70 -3.61
C GLY A 198 -5.25 -9.75 -2.30
N TRP A 199 -5.12 -10.82 -1.54
CA TRP A 199 -5.75 -10.96 -0.23
C TRP A 199 -4.72 -11.01 0.88
N ILE A 200 -5.10 -10.60 2.07
CA ILE A 200 -4.28 -10.77 3.27
C ILE A 200 -4.28 -12.25 3.64
N GLY A 201 -3.12 -12.89 3.63
CA GLY A 201 -2.93 -14.28 4.02
C GLY A 201 -2.99 -14.48 5.54
N LYS A 202 -3.06 -15.76 6.00
CA LYS A 202 -3.06 -16.09 7.43
C LYS A 202 -1.78 -15.64 8.15
N HIS A 203 -0.68 -15.46 7.43
CA HIS A 203 0.58 -14.86 7.93
C HIS A 203 0.62 -13.33 7.84
N SER A 204 -0.50 -12.67 7.58
CA SER A 204 -0.68 -11.22 7.48
C SER A 204 0.08 -10.51 6.35
N ASN A 205 0.69 -11.23 5.40
CA ASN A 205 1.19 -10.63 4.17
C ASN A 205 0.13 -10.66 3.08
N LEU A 206 0.22 -9.73 2.12
CA LEU A 206 -0.60 -9.73 0.92
C LEU A 206 -0.15 -10.86 -0.01
N ILE A 207 -1.10 -11.59 -0.59
CA ILE A 207 -0.85 -12.68 -1.54
C ILE A 207 -1.58 -12.38 -2.84
N HIS A 208 -0.86 -12.31 -3.93
CA HIS A 208 -1.42 -12.23 -5.28
C HIS A 208 -1.53 -13.64 -5.90
N PRO A 209 -2.62 -13.98 -6.62
CA PRO A 209 -2.83 -15.34 -7.12
C PRO A 209 -1.74 -15.84 -8.08
N GLU A 210 -1.08 -14.94 -8.81
CA GLU A 210 -0.07 -15.29 -9.83
C GLU A 210 1.37 -14.94 -9.41
N ARG A 211 1.55 -14.14 -8.33
CA ARG A 211 2.86 -13.60 -7.92
C ARG A 211 3.25 -13.97 -6.49
N GLY A 212 2.39 -14.70 -5.79
CA GLY A 212 2.62 -15.02 -4.39
C GLY A 212 2.63 -13.78 -3.50
N SER A 213 3.45 -13.77 -2.46
CA SER A 213 3.55 -12.66 -1.51
C SER A 213 4.86 -11.87 -1.61
N TRP A 214 5.69 -12.14 -2.62
CA TRP A 214 7.01 -11.52 -2.80
C TRP A 214 6.90 -10.14 -3.47
N MET A 215 6.15 -9.22 -2.84
CA MET A 215 6.00 -7.86 -3.34
C MET A 215 6.02 -6.85 -2.20
N VAL A 216 6.64 -5.71 -2.43
CA VAL A 216 6.46 -4.51 -1.61
C VAL A 216 5.30 -3.69 -2.15
N ILE A 217 4.63 -2.97 -1.28
CA ILE A 217 3.38 -2.27 -1.57
C ILE A 217 3.62 -0.77 -1.43
N GLY A 218 3.02 0.00 -2.33
CA GLY A 218 2.96 1.45 -2.23
C GLY A 218 1.58 1.97 -2.60
N HIS A 219 1.28 3.20 -2.22
CA HIS A 219 0.00 3.84 -2.49
C HIS A 219 0.18 5.27 -2.95
N LEU A 220 -0.68 5.71 -3.86
CA LEU A 220 -0.87 7.12 -4.17
C LEU A 220 -2.29 7.49 -3.76
N LEU A 221 -2.41 8.29 -2.70
CA LEU A 221 -3.68 8.93 -2.36
C LEU A 221 -3.94 10.06 -3.35
N THR A 222 -5.21 10.29 -3.72
CA THR A 222 -5.59 11.42 -4.57
C THR A 222 -6.97 11.94 -4.24
N THR A 223 -7.16 13.24 -4.46
CA THR A 223 -8.47 13.89 -4.39
C THR A 223 -9.35 13.57 -5.60
N GLU A 224 -8.78 13.03 -6.68
CA GLU A 224 -9.55 12.62 -7.86
C GLU A 224 -10.48 11.44 -7.55
N PRO A 225 -11.76 11.53 -7.95
CA PRO A 225 -12.65 10.37 -7.90
C PRO A 225 -12.32 9.41 -9.05
N LEU A 226 -11.78 8.24 -8.71
CA LEU A 226 -11.41 7.20 -9.68
C LEU A 226 -12.36 6.01 -9.61
N ASN A 227 -12.40 5.19 -10.66
CA ASN A 227 -13.16 3.94 -10.65
C ASN A 227 -12.42 2.88 -9.85
N ALA A 228 -13.07 2.36 -8.82
CA ALA A 228 -12.51 1.30 -7.99
C ALA A 228 -12.54 -0.06 -8.69
N ASP A 229 -11.47 -0.82 -8.48
CA ASP A 229 -11.42 -2.23 -8.81
C ASP A 229 -12.11 -3.08 -7.72
N PRO A 230 -12.60 -4.28 -8.03
CA PRO A 230 -13.23 -5.12 -7.02
C PRO A 230 -12.19 -5.65 -6.01
N PRO A 231 -12.51 -5.70 -4.71
CA PRO A 231 -11.64 -6.28 -3.70
C PRO A 231 -11.32 -7.75 -3.97
N ALA A 232 -10.09 -8.17 -3.69
CA ALA A 232 -9.66 -9.55 -3.88
C ALA A 232 -10.35 -10.52 -2.91
N ARG A 233 -10.58 -11.76 -3.36
CA ARG A 233 -11.12 -12.84 -2.51
C ARG A 233 -9.98 -13.57 -1.81
N SER A 234 -10.18 -13.97 -0.54
CA SER A 234 -9.22 -14.81 0.17
C SER A 234 -9.24 -16.25 -0.39
N LEU A 235 -8.05 -16.77 -0.68
CA LEU A 235 -7.85 -18.11 -1.21
C LEU A 235 -6.99 -19.00 -0.29
N CYS A 236 -6.75 -18.61 0.98
CA CYS A 236 -6.02 -19.44 1.95
C CYS A 236 -6.74 -20.75 2.31
N GLY A 237 -8.07 -20.77 2.24
CA GLY A 237 -8.86 -21.96 2.56
C GLY A 237 -8.51 -22.56 3.94
N ARG A 238 -8.35 -23.88 3.99
CA ARG A 238 -8.01 -24.63 5.21
C ARG A 238 -6.51 -24.77 5.48
N CYS A 239 -5.65 -24.25 4.59
CA CYS A 239 -4.19 -24.35 4.76
C CYS A 239 -3.71 -23.66 6.04
N SER A 240 -2.81 -24.30 6.80
CA SER A 240 -2.19 -23.80 8.02
C SER A 240 -0.65 -23.76 7.95
N ALA A 241 -0.05 -24.07 6.81
CA ALA A 241 1.39 -24.25 6.66
C ALA A 241 2.24 -23.11 7.30
N CYS A 242 1.85 -21.86 7.11
CA CYS A 242 2.57 -20.72 7.69
C CYS A 242 2.45 -20.65 9.23
N ILE A 243 1.32 -21.10 9.80
CA ILE A 243 1.09 -21.15 11.24
C ILE A 243 1.98 -22.24 11.84
N ASP A 244 1.95 -23.43 11.22
CA ASP A 244 2.67 -24.62 11.70
C ASP A 244 4.19 -24.45 11.59
N ALA A 245 4.67 -23.76 10.55
CA ALA A 245 6.09 -23.54 10.32
C ALA A 245 6.70 -22.40 11.16
N CYS A 246 5.90 -21.57 11.82
CA CYS A 246 6.43 -20.45 12.60
C CYS A 246 7.18 -20.95 13.85
N PRO A 247 8.52 -20.80 13.95
CA PRO A 247 9.32 -21.44 15.00
C PRO A 247 9.03 -20.87 16.40
N THR A 248 8.46 -19.68 16.47
CA THR A 248 8.11 -18.98 17.72
C THR A 248 6.62 -18.94 17.97
N HIS A 249 5.82 -19.56 17.09
CA HIS A 249 4.35 -19.49 17.11
C HIS A 249 3.83 -18.03 17.20
N ALA A 250 4.47 -17.12 16.44
CA ALA A 250 4.07 -15.72 16.35
C ALA A 250 2.70 -15.55 15.68
N ILE A 251 2.33 -16.42 14.74
CA ILE A 251 1.02 -16.44 14.13
C ILE A 251 0.06 -17.17 15.08
N ARG A 252 -0.60 -16.41 15.96
CA ARG A 252 -1.41 -16.94 17.07
C ARG A 252 -2.69 -17.63 16.61
N GLU A 253 -3.26 -17.09 15.57
CA GLU A 253 -4.44 -17.58 14.85
C GLU A 253 -4.42 -17.00 13.43
N PRO A 254 -5.25 -17.49 12.50
CA PRO A 254 -5.32 -16.92 11.15
C PRO A 254 -5.45 -15.39 11.16
N PHE A 255 -4.52 -14.72 10.47
CA PHE A 255 -4.46 -13.26 10.30
C PHE A 255 -3.98 -12.46 11.54
N VAL A 256 -3.58 -13.11 12.63
CA VAL A 256 -3.10 -12.45 13.85
C VAL A 256 -1.65 -12.85 14.14
N VAL A 257 -0.75 -11.88 13.96
CA VAL A 257 0.68 -12.03 14.29
C VAL A 257 0.98 -11.25 15.56
N ASP A 258 1.49 -11.92 16.57
CA ASP A 258 2.01 -11.30 17.79
C ASP A 258 3.47 -10.88 17.53
N ALA A 259 3.72 -9.57 17.40
CA ALA A 259 5.05 -9.03 17.13
C ALA A 259 6.07 -9.42 18.20
N ARG A 260 5.68 -9.49 19.47
CA ARG A 260 6.54 -9.92 20.60
C ARG A 260 7.17 -11.30 20.38
N ARG A 261 6.63 -12.09 19.48
CA ARG A 261 7.09 -13.44 19.15
C ARG A 261 7.66 -13.54 17.73
N CYS A 262 7.52 -12.50 16.89
CA CYS A 262 7.92 -12.54 15.49
C CYS A 262 9.43 -12.29 15.34
N LEU A 263 10.16 -13.20 14.71
CA LEU A 263 11.60 -13.02 14.44
C LEU A 263 11.87 -11.75 13.63
N ALA A 264 10.99 -11.40 12.69
CA ALA A 264 11.16 -10.17 11.91
C ALA A 264 11.06 -8.91 12.79
N PHE A 265 10.15 -8.88 13.78
CA PHE A 265 10.11 -7.78 14.74
C PHE A 265 11.44 -7.67 15.51
N HIS A 266 11.93 -8.77 16.03
CA HIS A 266 13.14 -8.76 16.86
C HIS A 266 14.43 -8.41 16.08
N THR A 267 14.46 -8.66 14.80
CA THR A 267 15.63 -8.36 13.95
C THR A 267 15.57 -7.02 13.24
N ILE A 268 14.41 -6.32 13.27
CA ILE A 268 14.20 -5.07 12.54
C ILE A 268 13.75 -3.93 13.46
N GLU A 269 12.70 -4.16 14.27
CA GLU A 269 12.03 -3.11 15.04
C GLU A 269 12.47 -3.06 16.51
N ASN A 270 12.80 -4.20 17.08
CA ASN A 270 13.23 -4.27 18.48
C ASN A 270 14.47 -3.39 18.72
N ARG A 271 14.42 -2.57 19.75
CA ARG A 271 15.49 -1.64 20.17
C ARG A 271 16.16 -2.05 21.47
N GLU A 272 15.70 -3.15 22.06
CA GLU A 272 16.34 -3.71 23.25
C GLU A 272 17.63 -4.45 22.87
N ASP A 273 18.65 -4.33 23.71
CA ASP A 273 19.95 -4.99 23.51
C ASP A 273 19.87 -6.51 23.66
N ASP A 274 18.91 -6.99 24.47
CA ASP A 274 18.73 -8.41 24.74
C ASP A 274 17.48 -8.99 24.09
N LEU A 275 17.68 -10.15 23.46
CA LEU A 275 16.57 -10.93 22.90
C LEU A 275 16.05 -11.94 23.94
N PRO A 276 14.74 -12.14 24.05
CA PRO A 276 14.18 -13.24 24.83
C PRO A 276 14.81 -14.59 24.42
N GLU A 277 15.07 -15.46 25.41
CA GLU A 277 15.79 -16.73 25.19
C GLU A 277 15.13 -17.60 24.10
N ASN A 278 13.81 -17.71 24.11
CA ASN A 278 13.05 -18.46 23.10
C ASN A 278 13.15 -17.86 21.69
N ILE A 279 13.33 -16.54 21.56
CA ILE A 279 13.58 -15.87 20.30
C ILE A 279 15.00 -16.14 19.83
N ARG A 280 15.98 -15.98 20.72
CA ARG A 280 17.38 -16.25 20.43
C ARG A 280 17.59 -17.69 19.95
N ALA A 281 16.98 -18.67 20.62
CA ALA A 281 17.04 -20.08 20.24
C ALA A 281 16.40 -20.36 18.86
N ALA A 282 15.35 -19.64 18.51
CA ALA A 282 14.63 -19.82 17.26
C ALA A 282 15.19 -19.01 16.09
N LEU A 283 16.10 -18.07 16.33
CA LEU A 283 16.59 -17.12 15.34
C LEU A 283 17.35 -17.81 14.19
N GLY A 284 18.13 -18.86 14.51
CA GLY A 284 18.94 -19.57 13.52
C GLY A 284 19.86 -18.59 12.75
N PRO A 285 19.91 -18.65 11.41
CA PRO A 285 20.77 -17.80 10.61
C PRO A 285 20.16 -16.41 10.27
N TRP A 286 18.94 -16.08 10.73
CA TRP A 286 18.27 -14.84 10.38
C TRP A 286 18.86 -13.64 11.12
N VAL A 287 19.32 -12.63 10.39
CA VAL A 287 19.90 -11.39 10.94
C VAL A 287 19.06 -10.15 10.65
N ALA A 288 18.21 -10.18 9.60
CA ALA A 288 17.30 -9.09 9.28
C ALA A 288 16.05 -9.65 8.58
N GLY A 289 14.90 -9.48 9.21
CA GLY A 289 13.64 -10.04 8.74
C GLY A 289 13.58 -11.57 8.85
N CYS A 290 12.51 -12.16 8.33
CA CYS A 290 12.30 -13.61 8.35
C CYS A 290 11.30 -13.99 7.27
N ASP A 291 11.65 -14.94 6.38
CA ASP A 291 10.78 -15.37 5.30
C ASP A 291 10.08 -16.70 5.54
N ILE A 292 10.26 -17.35 6.69
CA ILE A 292 9.79 -18.73 6.95
C ILE A 292 8.31 -18.91 6.61
N CYS A 293 7.44 -18.00 7.05
CA CYS A 293 6.00 -18.08 6.79
C CYS A 293 5.64 -17.86 5.32
N GLN A 294 6.46 -17.13 4.57
CA GLN A 294 6.32 -16.93 3.13
C GLN A 294 6.90 -18.11 2.35
N ASP A 295 8.07 -18.60 2.77
CA ASP A 295 8.73 -19.75 2.11
C ASP A 295 7.86 -21.00 2.11
N VAL A 296 7.07 -21.27 3.15
CA VAL A 296 6.19 -22.45 3.21
C VAL A 296 4.81 -22.24 2.57
N CYS A 297 4.52 -21.02 2.11
CA CYS A 297 3.21 -20.71 1.55
C CYS A 297 3.03 -21.38 0.18
N PRO A 298 1.99 -22.22 -0.04
CA PRO A 298 1.77 -22.87 -1.32
C PRO A 298 1.64 -21.92 -2.51
N TRP A 299 1.23 -20.66 -2.26
CA TRP A 299 1.15 -19.63 -3.29
C TRP A 299 2.52 -19.12 -3.75
N ASN A 300 3.56 -19.35 -2.94
CA ASN A 300 4.95 -19.01 -3.26
C ASN A 300 5.75 -20.19 -3.85
N HIS A 301 5.16 -21.42 -3.91
CA HIS A 301 5.79 -22.62 -4.49
C HIS A 301 5.43 -22.84 -5.96
N ARG A 302 4.65 -21.97 -6.55
CA ARG A 302 4.32 -22.03 -7.98
C ARG A 302 5.49 -21.48 -8.80
N SER A 303 5.46 -21.71 -10.10
CA SER A 303 6.35 -21.01 -11.03
C SER A 303 5.98 -19.53 -11.05
N LEU A 304 6.61 -18.75 -10.17
CA LEU A 304 6.36 -17.31 -10.04
C LEU A 304 7.22 -16.54 -11.04
N PRO A 305 6.69 -15.44 -11.60
CA PRO A 305 7.50 -14.55 -12.41
C PRO A 305 8.59 -13.89 -11.54
N GLN A 306 9.84 -14.08 -11.95
CA GLN A 306 10.95 -13.41 -11.30
C GLN A 306 10.94 -11.91 -11.64
N SER A 307 11.44 -11.09 -10.73
CA SER A 307 11.64 -9.67 -11.00
C SER A 307 12.82 -9.47 -11.97
N SER A 308 12.58 -8.72 -13.02
CA SER A 308 13.65 -8.20 -13.89
C SER A 308 14.07 -6.77 -13.52
N ASP A 309 13.48 -6.20 -12.50
CA ASP A 309 13.75 -4.82 -12.07
C ASP A 309 15.14 -4.73 -11.40
N PRO A 310 16.07 -3.96 -11.95
CA PRO A 310 17.45 -3.89 -11.43
C PRO A 310 17.54 -3.31 -10.02
N GLU A 311 16.54 -2.54 -9.58
CA GLU A 311 16.54 -1.91 -8.27
C GLU A 311 16.27 -2.91 -7.13
N VAL A 312 15.60 -4.03 -7.42
CA VAL A 312 15.26 -5.06 -6.42
C VAL A 312 16.08 -6.35 -6.58
N GLN A 313 17.03 -6.38 -7.54
CA GLN A 313 17.94 -7.51 -7.68
C GLN A 313 18.87 -7.65 -6.48
N PRO A 314 19.25 -8.90 -6.11
CA PRO A 314 20.23 -9.11 -5.04
C PRO A 314 21.53 -8.37 -5.32
N ARG A 315 22.04 -7.68 -4.30
CA ARG A 315 23.33 -6.99 -4.34
C ARG A 315 24.40 -7.86 -3.70
N PRO A 316 25.64 -7.82 -4.18
CA PRO A 316 26.75 -8.44 -3.45
C PRO A 316 26.88 -7.75 -2.10
N TRP A 317 27.03 -8.58 -1.06
CA TRP A 317 27.22 -8.16 0.34
C TRP A 317 28.70 -7.89 0.59
#